data_15e4e22e790ca1b5ab6ec4db2e15d141
#
_entry.id   15e4e22e790ca1b5ab6ec4db2e15d141
#
_cell.length_a   1.000
_cell.length_b   1.000
_cell.length_c   1.000
_cell.angle_alpha   90.00
_cell.angle_beta   90.00
_cell.angle_gamma   90.00
#
_symmetry.space_group_name_H-M   'P 1'
#
loop_
_entity.id
_entity.type
_entity.pdbx_description
1 polymer ?
#
loop_
_entity_poly.entity_id
_entity_poly.type
_entity_poly.pdbx_seq_one_letter_code
_entity_poly.pdbx_strand_id
1 'polypeptide(L)'
;MALGSSRDSIGADRQPIEMLSTSGTVSENYGPDQCGSENIVSNAQDLETPPQGLQPEPETPEPRSNWKIFATMLALSLALFISALDQTIVATATPTISSDLHSASGYVWIGGAYLLANAASSNIWANLSDIWGRKPILLTAVALFFVASIICAKANGMPMLITGRGIQGIAGGGLIQLITITISDLFSVRLRSLFLGLIEFIWAIAGALGPIVGGAFTQSVSWRWIFWINLPVCGTAFVLLYVFLDIHNPRTPVLAGIKAVDWWGSFSMLALIILLLLGLDFGGATFPWGSPKVICLIVFGCLMSFAFIYSEKKLAKYPLMPLGVFRNRSNVACFLVDFTHGFAYLGAEYYLPLYFQSAKESTPFRSGVLILPFVLTEAAFSLFSGLLIHRTGRYLEIIWAGTALVVLGVGLFTNYSATSSLGKIVGYQITAGMGCGMLFFPPLLALQSNITQANTASATATFGFIRNVAMAMSVVLGGVVFQNSMDMRQDGLKAAGLSSSLLAEFSGTEAAANVDAVRAVQDPTQRHAVADAYAWSLRNMWIMYACLAACGFVASVFITRQHLSEEHVETKTGLKEKQPVLEQ
;
A
#
# COMPACT_ATOMS: atom_id res chain seq x y z
N MET A 1 -22.96 -48.69 -37.60
CA MET A 1 -22.25 -49.91 -37.35
C MET A 1 -21.78 -49.83 -35.91
N ALA A 2 -22.53 -50.25 -34.94
CA ALA A 2 -22.93 -51.64 -34.62
C ALA A 2 -21.82 -52.33 -33.82
N LEU A 3 -22.17 -52.55 -32.52
CA LEU A 3 -21.98 -53.77 -31.69
C LEU A 3 -20.59 -53.92 -31.08
N GLY A 4 -20.42 -54.25 -29.80
CA GLY A 4 -21.22 -54.86 -28.74
C GLY A 4 -20.27 -55.04 -27.54
N SER A 5 -20.71 -54.86 -26.26
CA SER A 5 -21.31 -55.86 -25.41
C SER A 5 -20.40 -56.99 -24.91
N SER A 6 -20.15 -56.98 -23.61
CA SER A 6 -20.30 -58.03 -22.58
C SER A 6 -19.57 -57.58 -21.29
N ARG A 7 -20.19 -57.36 -20.14
CA ARG A 7 -20.76 -58.25 -19.08
C ARG A 7 -19.81 -59.35 -18.63
N ASP A 8 -19.45 -59.28 -17.37
CA ASP A 8 -19.65 -60.23 -16.24
C ASP A 8 -18.87 -59.68 -15.02
N SER A 9 -19.42 -59.20 -13.93
CA SER A 9 -20.11 -59.82 -12.77
C SER A 9 -19.27 -60.80 -11.96
N ILE A 10 -19.15 -60.51 -10.68
CA ILE A 10 -19.06 -61.34 -9.45
C ILE A 10 -18.38 -60.40 -8.41
N GLY A 11 -18.88 -60.04 -7.26
CA GLY A 11 -19.86 -60.53 -6.34
C GLY A 11 -19.42 -60.17 -4.92
N ALA A 12 -20.28 -59.48 -4.28
CA ALA A 12 -20.60 -59.41 -2.86
C ALA A 12 -19.55 -59.83 -1.81
N ASP A 13 -19.29 -58.98 -0.81
CA ASP A 13 -19.87 -59.26 0.52
C ASP A 13 -19.88 -58.03 1.39
N ARG A 14 -21.00 -57.83 2.04
CA ARG A 14 -21.31 -56.85 3.11
C ARG A 14 -21.02 -57.52 4.44
N GLN A 15 -20.57 -56.79 5.46
CA GLN A 15 -21.34 -56.64 6.70
C GLN A 15 -20.74 -55.57 7.63
N PRO A 16 -21.58 -54.90 8.45
CA PRO A 16 -21.22 -53.79 9.32
C PRO A 16 -20.94 -54.28 10.74
N ILE A 17 -20.13 -53.56 11.49
CA ILE A 17 -19.93 -53.80 12.95
C ILE A 17 -20.62 -52.71 13.71
N GLU A 18 -21.53 -53.21 14.57
CA GLU A 18 -22.39 -52.52 15.51
C GLU A 18 -21.66 -51.84 16.65
N MET A 19 -22.35 -50.82 17.15
CA MET A 19 -22.15 -50.20 18.48
C MET A 19 -22.31 -51.24 19.60
N LEU A 20 -21.48 -51.16 20.62
CA LEU A 20 -21.76 -51.75 21.92
C LEU A 20 -21.49 -50.71 23.04
N SER A 21 -22.56 -50.22 23.58
CA SER A 21 -22.70 -49.57 24.87
C SER A 21 -22.64 -50.66 25.96
N THR A 22 -21.86 -50.43 27.02
CA THR A 22 -22.10 -51.12 28.28
C THR A 22 -21.92 -50.15 29.43
N SER A 23 -23.07 -49.83 30.00
CA SER A 23 -23.26 -49.37 31.37
C SER A 23 -23.00 -50.53 32.35
N GLY A 24 -22.27 -50.30 33.42
CA GLY A 24 -22.09 -51.27 34.51
C GLY A 24 -21.97 -50.55 35.83
N THR A 25 -23.10 -50.41 36.50
CA THR A 25 -23.23 -50.18 37.94
C THR A 25 -22.92 -51.47 38.68
N VAL A 26 -22.10 -51.42 39.75
CA VAL A 26 -22.12 -52.38 40.87
C VAL A 26 -21.88 -51.65 42.18
N SER A 27 -22.81 -51.95 43.07
CA SER A 27 -23.04 -51.54 44.44
C SER A 27 -22.06 -52.13 45.47
N GLU A 28 -21.94 -51.39 46.55
CA GLU A 28 -21.83 -51.75 47.99
C GLU A 28 -21.36 -53.14 48.39
N ASN A 29 -20.39 -53.19 49.32
CA ASN A 29 -20.65 -53.92 50.56
C ASN A 29 -19.70 -53.54 51.72
N TYR A 30 -20.30 -53.62 52.91
CA TYR A 30 -19.94 -53.35 54.29
C TYR A 30 -18.84 -54.20 54.89
N GLY A 31 -18.23 -53.61 55.99
CA GLY A 31 -18.06 -54.32 57.26
C GLY A 31 -16.70 -54.18 57.95
N PRO A 32 -16.73 -54.20 59.26
CA PRO A 32 -16.00 -53.21 60.06
C PRO A 32 -14.87 -53.85 60.95
N ASP A 33 -14.38 -53.02 61.91
CA ASP A 33 -13.57 -53.33 63.13
C ASP A 33 -12.03 -53.47 62.98
N GLN A 34 -11.23 -52.68 63.63
CA GLN A 34 -10.92 -52.60 65.08
C GLN A 34 -9.80 -51.55 65.30
N CYS A 35 -10.09 -50.69 66.19
CA CYS A 35 -9.38 -50.24 67.40
C CYS A 35 -7.87 -50.36 67.51
N GLY A 36 -7.25 -49.28 67.90
CA GLY A 36 -5.88 -49.26 68.45
C GLY A 36 -5.31 -47.85 68.62
N SER A 37 -5.42 -47.35 69.78
CA SER A 37 -4.97 -46.10 70.40
C SER A 37 -3.48 -45.79 70.24
N GLU A 38 -3.14 -44.54 70.17
CA GLU A 38 -2.34 -43.74 71.12
C GLU A 38 -1.53 -42.62 70.46
N ASN A 39 -1.82 -41.44 70.88
CA ASN A 39 -0.99 -40.28 71.25
C ASN A 39 0.30 -39.96 70.51
N ILE A 40 0.47 -38.74 70.03
CA ILE A 40 1.23 -37.64 70.68
C ILE A 40 1.36 -36.46 69.75
N VAL A 41 0.83 -35.35 70.20
CA VAL A 41 1.24 -33.94 70.06
C VAL A 41 2.51 -33.66 69.21
N SER A 42 2.38 -32.86 68.17
CA SER A 42 3.18 -31.62 68.07
C SER A 42 2.75 -30.73 66.87
N ASN A 43 2.55 -29.50 67.19
CA ASN A 43 2.55 -28.28 66.35
C ASN A 43 3.18 -28.40 64.98
N ALA A 44 2.40 -28.09 63.98
CA ALA A 44 2.95 -27.42 62.80
C ALA A 44 1.84 -26.55 62.19
N GLN A 45 2.10 -25.32 62.22
CA GLN A 45 1.50 -24.20 61.58
C GLN A 45 0.68 -24.56 60.31
N ASP A 46 -0.59 -24.31 60.38
CA ASP A 46 -1.43 -24.13 59.19
C ASP A 46 -0.93 -22.93 58.38
N LEU A 47 -0.10 -23.20 57.39
CA LEU A 47 0.17 -22.29 56.29
C LEU A 47 -1.11 -22.29 55.44
N GLU A 48 -2.00 -21.36 55.74
CA GLU A 48 -3.08 -20.95 54.83
C GLU A 48 -2.46 -20.64 53.48
N THR A 49 -2.66 -21.51 52.50
CA THR A 49 -2.47 -21.21 51.10
C THR A 49 -3.42 -20.06 50.78
N PRO A 50 -2.95 -18.88 50.36
CA PRO A 50 -3.84 -17.79 49.98
C PRO A 50 -4.72 -18.30 48.85
N PRO A 51 -6.02 -17.96 48.82
CA PRO A 51 -6.91 -18.33 47.72
C PRO A 51 -6.26 -17.84 46.43
N GLN A 52 -6.01 -18.74 45.49
CA GLN A 52 -5.60 -18.39 44.13
C GLN A 52 -6.62 -17.38 43.63
N GLY A 53 -6.19 -16.11 43.56
CA GLY A 53 -7.02 -15.04 43.04
C GLY A 53 -7.51 -15.47 41.67
N LEU A 54 -8.81 -15.53 41.54
CA LEU A 54 -9.50 -15.60 40.26
C LEU A 54 -8.81 -14.60 39.34
N GLN A 55 -8.04 -15.11 38.40
CA GLN A 55 -7.59 -14.27 37.28
C GLN A 55 -8.90 -13.75 36.66
N PRO A 56 -9.07 -12.43 36.51
CA PRO A 56 -10.25 -11.91 35.88
C PRO A 56 -10.34 -12.60 34.50
N GLU A 57 -11.45 -13.29 34.25
CA GLU A 57 -11.77 -13.81 32.94
C GLU A 57 -11.51 -12.68 31.92
N PRO A 58 -10.84 -12.93 30.80
CA PRO A 58 -10.64 -11.92 29.80
C PRO A 58 -12.03 -11.42 29.40
N GLU A 59 -12.35 -10.18 29.75
CA GLU A 59 -13.57 -9.50 29.35
C GLU A 59 -13.68 -9.65 27.83
N THR A 60 -14.63 -10.46 27.38
CA THR A 60 -14.97 -10.54 25.97
C THR A 60 -15.49 -9.16 25.57
N PRO A 61 -14.85 -8.46 24.62
CA PRO A 61 -15.27 -7.12 24.26
C PRO A 61 -16.74 -7.16 23.84
N GLU A 62 -17.57 -6.31 24.43
CA GLU A 62 -18.97 -6.20 24.03
C GLU A 62 -19.06 -5.93 22.51
N PRO A 63 -19.95 -6.62 21.78
CA PRO A 63 -20.08 -6.43 20.35
C PRO A 63 -20.44 -4.97 20.06
N ARG A 64 -19.54 -4.28 19.34
CA ARG A 64 -19.76 -2.88 18.97
C ARG A 64 -21.04 -2.75 18.16
N SER A 65 -21.88 -1.78 18.51
CA SER A 65 -23.10 -1.47 17.75
C SER A 65 -22.77 -1.18 16.28
N ASN A 66 -23.55 -1.71 15.35
CA ASN A 66 -23.38 -1.50 13.90
C ASN A 66 -23.32 -0.01 13.53
N TRP A 67 -24.02 0.85 14.24
CA TRP A 67 -23.96 2.31 14.05
C TRP A 67 -22.58 2.88 14.41
N LYS A 68 -21.98 2.44 15.51
CA LYS A 68 -20.63 2.88 15.89
C LYS A 68 -19.59 2.44 14.86
N ILE A 69 -19.72 1.22 14.34
CA ILE A 69 -18.86 0.70 13.27
C ILE A 69 -19.00 1.57 12.02
N PHE A 70 -20.25 1.83 11.59
CA PHE A 70 -20.51 2.68 10.42
C PHE A 70 -19.95 4.10 10.60
N ALA A 71 -20.18 4.75 11.72
CA ALA A 71 -19.69 6.11 11.99
C ALA A 71 -18.15 6.17 12.04
N THR A 72 -17.51 5.16 12.63
CA THR A 72 -16.04 5.05 12.66
C THR A 72 -15.49 4.85 11.26
N MET A 73 -16.07 3.95 10.47
CA MET A 73 -15.63 3.71 9.08
C MET A 73 -15.86 4.93 8.20
N LEU A 74 -16.96 5.65 8.37
CA LEU A 74 -17.22 6.92 7.67
C LEU A 74 -16.15 7.96 8.01
N ALA A 75 -15.78 8.08 9.28
CA ALA A 75 -14.75 9.02 9.73
C ALA A 75 -13.37 8.69 9.14
N LEU A 76 -12.98 7.40 9.17
CA LEU A 76 -11.73 6.92 8.55
C LEU A 76 -11.74 7.12 7.03
N SER A 77 -12.88 6.85 6.39
CA SER A 77 -13.08 7.04 4.95
C SER A 77 -12.96 8.51 4.53
N LEU A 78 -13.51 9.45 5.31
CA LEU A 78 -13.37 10.88 5.04
C LEU A 78 -11.93 11.36 5.20
N ALA A 79 -11.22 10.88 6.23
CA ALA A 79 -9.81 11.21 6.45
C ALA A 79 -8.91 10.65 5.32
N LEU A 80 -9.22 9.46 4.81
CA LEU A 80 -8.53 8.89 3.66
C LEU A 80 -8.85 9.66 2.37
N PHE A 81 -10.15 9.88 2.13
CA PHE A 81 -10.65 10.56 0.93
C PHE A 81 -9.96 11.91 0.72
N ILE A 82 -9.81 12.70 1.79
CA ILE A 82 -9.16 14.00 1.66
C ILE A 82 -7.67 13.89 1.32
N SER A 83 -6.96 12.90 1.89
CA SER A 83 -5.56 12.67 1.57
C SER A 83 -5.37 12.20 0.13
N ALA A 84 -6.26 11.34 -0.36
CA ALA A 84 -6.26 10.85 -1.73
C ALA A 84 -6.67 11.93 -2.74
N LEU A 85 -7.74 12.69 -2.42
CA LEU A 85 -8.19 13.80 -3.24
C LEU A 85 -7.12 14.86 -3.41
N ASP A 86 -6.42 15.22 -2.33
CA ASP A 86 -5.37 16.25 -2.34
C ASP A 86 -4.18 15.87 -3.25
N GLN A 87 -3.87 14.59 -3.39
CA GLN A 87 -2.83 14.13 -4.31
C GLN A 87 -3.21 14.36 -5.78
N THR A 88 -4.47 14.14 -6.12
CA THR A 88 -4.94 14.14 -7.51
C THR A 88 -5.48 15.50 -7.96
N ILE A 89 -6.10 16.28 -7.05
CA ILE A 89 -6.68 17.58 -7.34
C ILE A 89 -5.63 18.62 -7.75
N VAL A 90 -4.42 18.52 -7.16
CA VAL A 90 -3.32 19.47 -7.41
C VAL A 90 -2.75 19.30 -8.81
N ALA A 91 -2.76 18.10 -9.38
CA ALA A 91 -2.16 17.82 -10.68
C ALA A 91 -2.70 18.72 -11.80
N THR A 92 -4.01 19.01 -11.81
CA THR A 92 -4.64 19.88 -12.79
C THR A 92 -4.41 21.38 -12.56
N ALA A 93 -4.09 21.77 -11.33
CA ALA A 93 -3.83 23.16 -10.95
C ALA A 93 -2.35 23.55 -11.05
N THR A 94 -1.44 22.56 -11.09
CA THR A 94 0.02 22.79 -11.06
C THR A 94 0.53 23.79 -12.12
N PRO A 95 0.09 23.75 -13.40
CA PRO A 95 0.52 24.73 -14.40
C PRO A 95 0.11 26.17 -14.02
N THR A 96 -1.13 26.35 -13.57
CA THR A 96 -1.66 27.65 -13.17
C THR A 96 -0.97 28.19 -11.92
N ILE A 97 -0.72 27.31 -10.92
CA ILE A 97 0.02 27.67 -9.71
C ILE A 97 1.45 28.10 -10.04
N SER A 98 2.13 27.37 -10.90
CA SER A 98 3.50 27.66 -11.33
C SER A 98 3.60 29.01 -12.05
N SER A 99 2.62 29.31 -12.90
CA SER A 99 2.48 30.61 -13.59
C SER A 99 2.16 31.75 -12.61
N ASP A 100 1.21 31.58 -11.70
CA ASP A 100 0.76 32.61 -10.74
C ASP A 100 1.86 32.96 -9.73
N LEU A 101 2.66 31.97 -9.31
CA LEU A 101 3.79 32.15 -8.40
C LEU A 101 5.13 32.40 -9.10
N HIS A 102 5.14 32.60 -10.43
CA HIS A 102 6.29 32.93 -11.26
C HIS A 102 7.51 32.00 -11.04
N SER A 103 7.28 30.67 -10.93
CA SER A 103 8.33 29.71 -10.63
C SER A 103 8.20 28.41 -11.45
N ALA A 104 8.89 28.36 -12.59
CA ALA A 104 8.93 27.17 -13.44
C ALA A 104 9.60 25.98 -12.72
N SER A 105 10.68 26.22 -11.99
CA SER A 105 11.37 25.17 -11.22
C SER A 105 10.53 24.58 -10.07
N GLY A 106 9.54 25.33 -9.58
CA GLY A 106 8.62 24.87 -8.54
C GLY A 106 7.58 23.88 -9.02
N TYR A 107 7.37 23.77 -10.32
CA TYR A 107 6.34 22.91 -10.94
C TYR A 107 6.43 21.46 -10.42
N VAL A 108 7.59 20.86 -10.48
CA VAL A 108 7.83 19.47 -10.04
C VAL A 108 7.68 19.35 -8.53
N TRP A 109 8.12 20.37 -7.78
CA TRP A 109 8.12 20.33 -6.32
C TRP A 109 6.75 20.50 -5.67
N ILE A 110 5.74 21.04 -6.38
CA ILE A 110 4.36 21.13 -5.87
C ILE A 110 3.80 19.72 -5.53
N GLY A 111 4.01 18.75 -6.40
CA GLY A 111 3.65 17.35 -6.16
C GLY A 111 4.75 16.57 -5.43
N GLY A 112 6.00 16.73 -5.88
CA GLY A 112 7.16 15.97 -5.39
C GLY A 112 7.40 16.12 -3.89
N ALA A 113 7.29 17.33 -3.33
CA ALA A 113 7.47 17.57 -1.90
C ALA A 113 6.43 16.81 -1.05
N TYR A 114 5.19 16.74 -1.50
CA TYR A 114 4.14 15.98 -0.84
C TYR A 114 4.45 14.46 -0.87
N LEU A 115 4.73 13.91 -2.05
CA LEU A 115 4.97 12.46 -2.21
C LEU A 115 6.20 11.99 -1.46
N LEU A 116 7.30 12.78 -1.52
CA LEU A 116 8.53 12.48 -0.80
C LEU A 116 8.29 12.49 0.73
N ALA A 117 7.62 13.51 1.24
CA ALA A 117 7.34 13.63 2.66
C ALA A 117 6.35 12.55 3.15
N ASN A 118 5.37 12.17 2.33
CA ASN A 118 4.43 11.09 2.59
C ASN A 118 5.17 9.74 2.74
N ALA A 119 5.99 9.37 1.77
CA ALA A 119 6.74 8.12 1.81
C ALA A 119 7.69 8.05 3.01
N ALA A 120 8.38 9.16 3.30
CA ALA A 120 9.38 9.24 4.36
C ALA A 120 8.78 9.17 5.78
N SER A 121 7.54 9.68 5.98
CA SER A 121 6.93 9.79 7.32
C SER A 121 6.06 8.60 7.73
N SER A 122 5.58 7.78 6.81
CA SER A 122 4.57 6.73 7.03
C SER A 122 4.93 5.79 8.19
N ASN A 123 6.16 5.28 8.24
CA ASN A 123 6.60 4.34 9.30
C ASN A 123 6.78 5.01 10.66
N ILE A 124 7.15 6.30 10.67
CA ILE A 124 7.29 7.08 11.90
C ILE A 124 5.92 7.20 12.57
N TRP A 125 4.87 7.51 11.81
CA TRP A 125 3.50 7.57 12.32
C TRP A 125 3.01 6.26 12.93
N ALA A 126 3.35 5.13 12.30
CA ALA A 126 3.02 3.80 12.84
C ALA A 126 3.66 3.60 14.22
N ASN A 127 4.95 3.88 14.36
CA ASN A 127 5.68 3.76 15.63
C ASN A 127 5.13 4.70 16.71
N LEU A 128 4.88 5.96 16.36
CA LEU A 128 4.27 6.93 17.29
C LEU A 128 2.91 6.44 17.79
N SER A 129 2.11 5.84 16.89
CA SER A 129 0.80 5.33 17.25
C SER A 129 0.83 4.06 18.09
N ASP A 130 1.90 3.27 18.01
CA ASP A 130 2.13 2.13 18.92
C ASP A 130 2.45 2.61 20.35
N ILE A 131 3.16 3.73 20.48
CA ILE A 131 3.60 4.29 21.77
C ILE A 131 2.47 5.05 22.48
N TRP A 132 1.80 5.98 21.77
CA TRP A 132 0.80 6.88 22.37
C TRP A 132 -0.65 6.48 22.09
N GLY A 133 -0.86 5.43 21.32
CA GLY A 133 -2.19 4.97 20.91
C GLY A 133 -2.63 5.54 19.55
N ARG A 134 -3.54 4.81 18.89
CA ARG A 134 -3.99 5.13 17.52
C ARG A 134 -4.75 6.43 17.44
N LYS A 135 -5.73 6.62 18.35
CA LYS A 135 -6.66 7.75 18.31
C LYS A 135 -5.96 9.11 18.41
N PRO A 136 -5.11 9.40 19.43
CA PRO A 136 -4.48 10.71 19.56
C PRO A 136 -3.54 11.01 18.38
N ILE A 137 -2.82 10.01 17.88
CA ILE A 137 -1.87 10.19 16.77
C ILE A 137 -2.61 10.40 15.45
N LEU A 138 -3.71 9.68 15.20
CA LEU A 138 -4.56 9.90 14.02
C LEU A 138 -5.19 11.29 14.02
N LEU A 139 -5.70 11.75 15.17
CA LEU A 139 -6.24 13.11 15.33
C LEU A 139 -5.16 14.17 15.10
N THR A 140 -3.92 13.93 15.55
CA THR A 140 -2.78 14.81 15.29
C THR A 140 -2.47 14.88 13.79
N ALA A 141 -2.51 13.75 13.05
CA ALA A 141 -2.30 13.73 11.61
C ALA A 141 -3.38 14.53 10.87
N VAL A 142 -4.68 14.38 11.25
CA VAL A 142 -5.78 15.17 10.65
C VAL A 142 -5.60 16.67 10.94
N ALA A 143 -5.25 17.03 12.19
CA ALA A 143 -5.01 18.42 12.57
C ALA A 143 -3.82 19.03 11.81
N LEU A 144 -2.73 18.27 11.65
CA LEU A 144 -1.56 18.70 10.88
C LEU A 144 -1.91 18.91 9.41
N PHE A 145 -2.72 18.01 8.81
CA PHE A 145 -3.19 18.14 7.44
C PHE A 145 -4.06 19.39 7.25
N PHE A 146 -4.95 19.66 8.22
CA PHE A 146 -5.77 20.87 8.27
C PHE A 146 -4.93 22.15 8.28
N VAL A 147 -3.96 22.24 9.18
CA VAL A 147 -3.06 23.42 9.29
C VAL A 147 -2.21 23.58 8.04
N ALA A 148 -1.65 22.49 7.51
CA ALA A 148 -0.87 22.52 6.27
C ALA A 148 -1.69 23.01 5.08
N SER A 149 -2.96 22.61 5.00
CA SER A 149 -3.89 23.07 3.96
C SER A 149 -4.13 24.60 4.04
N ILE A 150 -4.20 25.18 5.24
CA ILE A 150 -4.27 26.63 5.40
C ILE A 150 -2.99 27.31 4.89
N ILE A 151 -1.80 26.75 5.20
CA ILE A 151 -0.53 27.29 4.73
C ILE A 151 -0.48 27.28 3.20
N CYS A 152 -0.86 26.16 2.56
CA CYS A 152 -0.94 26.04 1.10
C CYS A 152 -1.93 27.03 0.48
N ALA A 153 -3.13 27.15 1.06
CA ALA A 153 -4.18 28.04 0.56
C ALA A 153 -3.79 29.54 0.63
N LYS A 154 -2.99 29.91 1.64
CA LYS A 154 -2.50 31.28 1.85
C LYS A 154 -1.11 31.53 1.26
N ALA A 155 -0.55 30.61 0.48
CA ALA A 155 0.78 30.75 -0.07
C ALA A 155 0.89 31.96 -1.00
N ASN A 156 1.83 32.86 -0.70
CA ASN A 156 2.15 34.07 -1.48
C ASN A 156 3.40 33.88 -2.35
N GLY A 157 4.06 32.73 -2.28
CA GLY A 157 5.23 32.39 -3.06
C GLY A 157 5.49 30.89 -3.06
N MET A 158 6.26 30.43 -4.04
CA MET A 158 6.58 29.02 -4.24
C MET A 158 7.24 28.34 -3.01
N PRO A 159 8.21 28.96 -2.29
CA PRO A 159 8.80 28.32 -1.12
C PRO A 159 7.78 28.02 0.00
N MET A 160 6.83 28.94 0.23
CA MET A 160 5.78 28.74 1.23
C MET A 160 4.85 27.59 0.82
N LEU A 161 4.50 27.53 -0.46
CA LEU A 161 3.67 26.44 -0.98
C LEU A 161 4.37 25.09 -0.86
N ILE A 162 5.63 24.97 -1.30
CA ILE A 162 6.43 23.75 -1.20
C ILE A 162 6.57 23.29 0.26
N THR A 163 6.84 24.21 1.18
CA THR A 163 6.90 23.90 2.61
C THR A 163 5.55 23.38 3.13
N GLY A 164 4.45 24.05 2.77
CA GLY A 164 3.10 23.61 3.09
C GLY A 164 2.79 22.23 2.53
N ARG A 165 3.19 21.94 1.28
CA ARG A 165 3.05 20.62 0.63
C ARG A 165 3.86 19.54 1.35
N GLY A 166 5.08 19.85 1.79
CA GLY A 166 5.89 18.93 2.59
C GLY A 166 5.20 18.57 3.91
N ILE A 167 4.71 19.56 4.66
CA ILE A 167 3.98 19.33 5.92
C ILE A 167 2.69 18.53 5.66
N GLN A 168 1.96 18.86 4.59
CA GLN A 168 0.75 18.18 4.18
C GLN A 168 1.05 16.72 3.76
N GLY A 169 2.18 16.47 3.09
CA GLY A 169 2.68 15.13 2.77
C GLY A 169 3.00 14.30 4.01
N ILE A 170 3.69 14.90 5.01
CA ILE A 170 3.91 14.24 6.30
C ILE A 170 2.58 13.79 6.91
N ALA A 171 1.60 14.67 6.97
CA ALA A 171 0.30 14.35 7.53
C ALA A 171 -0.45 13.30 6.70
N GLY A 172 -0.44 13.41 5.38
CA GLY A 172 -1.07 12.47 4.45
C GLY A 172 -0.51 11.04 4.57
N GLY A 173 0.81 10.89 4.68
CA GLY A 173 1.45 9.61 4.93
C GLY A 173 1.00 8.99 6.26
N GLY A 174 0.84 9.82 7.28
CA GLY A 174 0.25 9.41 8.55
C GLY A 174 -1.20 8.93 8.41
N LEU A 175 -2.04 9.68 7.68
CA LEU A 175 -3.44 9.32 7.49
C LEU A 175 -3.59 7.97 6.81
N ILE A 176 -2.94 7.76 5.66
CA ILE A 176 -3.03 6.52 4.90
C ILE A 176 -2.59 5.32 5.74
N GLN A 177 -1.43 5.44 6.40
CA GLN A 177 -0.84 4.37 7.18
C GLN A 177 -1.66 4.05 8.44
N LEU A 178 -2.04 5.08 9.20
CA LEU A 178 -2.77 4.91 10.46
C LEU A 178 -4.19 4.38 10.24
N ILE A 179 -4.86 4.76 9.14
CA ILE A 179 -6.18 4.24 8.80
C ILE A 179 -6.10 2.74 8.54
N THR A 180 -5.14 2.29 7.74
CA THR A 180 -4.92 0.85 7.47
C THR A 180 -4.62 0.07 8.75
N ILE A 181 -3.76 0.60 9.63
CA ILE A 181 -3.44 0.00 10.92
C ILE A 181 -4.67 -0.02 11.83
N THR A 182 -5.41 1.10 11.90
CA THR A 182 -6.62 1.23 12.72
C THR A 182 -7.69 0.21 12.33
N ILE A 183 -7.91 -0.01 11.03
CA ILE A 183 -8.81 -1.07 10.54
C ILE A 183 -8.29 -2.44 10.96
N SER A 184 -6.98 -2.65 10.89
CA SER A 184 -6.38 -3.91 11.34
C SER A 184 -6.50 -4.15 12.85
N ASP A 185 -6.60 -3.10 13.64
CA ASP A 185 -6.81 -3.18 15.08
C ASP A 185 -8.29 -3.29 15.49
N LEU A 186 -9.20 -2.78 14.65
CA LEU A 186 -10.65 -2.76 14.94
C LEU A 186 -11.37 -4.05 14.58
N PHE A 187 -10.87 -4.78 13.57
CA PHE A 187 -11.60 -5.89 12.96
C PHE A 187 -10.76 -7.18 12.91
N SER A 188 -11.45 -8.32 12.93
CA SER A 188 -10.83 -9.62 12.70
C SER A 188 -10.20 -9.68 11.30
N VAL A 189 -9.19 -10.51 11.09
CA VAL A 189 -8.44 -10.60 9.82
C VAL A 189 -9.38 -10.83 8.63
N ARG A 190 -10.44 -11.60 8.84
CA ARG A 190 -11.45 -11.88 7.81
C ARG A 190 -12.31 -10.65 7.47
N LEU A 191 -12.75 -9.89 8.47
CA LEU A 191 -13.56 -8.69 8.23
C LEU A 191 -12.73 -7.50 7.70
N ARG A 192 -11.44 -7.44 8.04
CA ARG A 192 -10.49 -6.44 7.49
C ARG A 192 -10.50 -6.43 5.97
N SER A 193 -10.59 -7.62 5.34
CA SER A 193 -10.55 -7.71 3.87
C SER A 193 -11.63 -6.87 3.19
N LEU A 194 -12.83 -6.84 3.77
CA LEU A 194 -13.94 -6.04 3.24
C LEU A 194 -13.65 -4.54 3.37
N PHE A 195 -13.22 -4.09 4.55
CA PHE A 195 -12.99 -2.66 4.81
C PHE A 195 -11.75 -2.13 4.08
N LEU A 196 -10.71 -2.95 3.92
CA LEU A 196 -9.55 -2.58 3.12
C LEU A 196 -9.90 -2.47 1.63
N GLY A 197 -10.75 -3.36 1.10
CA GLY A 197 -11.28 -3.22 -0.25
C GLY A 197 -12.14 -1.96 -0.44
N LEU A 198 -12.90 -1.56 0.59
CA LEU A 198 -13.66 -0.30 0.57
C LEU A 198 -12.73 0.93 0.54
N ILE A 199 -11.59 0.88 1.21
CA ILE A 199 -10.59 1.94 1.20
C ILE A 199 -10.06 2.21 -0.22
N GLU A 200 -9.74 1.16 -1.00
CA GLU A 200 -9.31 1.32 -2.38
C GLU A 200 -10.40 1.90 -3.27
N PHE A 201 -11.63 1.48 -3.06
CA PHE A 201 -12.75 2.06 -3.78
C PHE A 201 -12.89 3.57 -3.52
N ILE A 202 -12.69 4.01 -2.28
CA ILE A 202 -12.68 5.44 -1.90
C ILE A 202 -11.51 6.16 -2.56
N TRP A 203 -10.34 5.53 -2.61
CA TRP A 203 -9.16 6.06 -3.29
C TRP A 203 -9.42 6.31 -4.77
N ALA A 204 -10.04 5.36 -5.47
CA ALA A 204 -10.41 5.50 -6.87
C ALA A 204 -11.44 6.62 -7.11
N ILE A 205 -12.44 6.76 -6.22
CA ILE A 205 -13.40 7.88 -6.28
C ILE A 205 -12.65 9.22 -6.14
N ALA A 206 -11.74 9.33 -5.17
CA ALA A 206 -10.94 10.54 -4.98
C ALA A 206 -10.07 10.84 -6.21
N GLY A 207 -9.44 9.80 -6.78
CA GLY A 207 -8.64 9.88 -8.01
C GLY A 207 -9.44 10.41 -9.21
N ALA A 208 -10.66 9.93 -9.37
CA ALA A 208 -11.55 10.38 -10.46
C ALA A 208 -12.10 11.81 -10.24
N LEU A 209 -12.44 12.17 -9.00
CA LEU A 209 -12.97 13.49 -8.65
C LEU A 209 -11.90 14.58 -8.67
N GLY A 210 -10.65 14.24 -8.34
CA GLY A 210 -9.56 15.20 -8.22
C GLY A 210 -9.40 16.11 -9.43
N PRO A 211 -9.15 15.57 -10.63
CA PRO A 211 -8.99 16.38 -11.84
C PRO A 211 -10.24 17.21 -12.19
N ILE A 212 -11.43 16.69 -11.93
CA ILE A 212 -12.70 17.39 -12.22
C ILE A 212 -12.85 18.60 -11.29
N VAL A 213 -12.72 18.38 -9.99
CA VAL A 213 -12.89 19.43 -8.97
C VAL A 213 -11.74 20.44 -9.05
N GLY A 214 -10.49 19.95 -9.23
CA GLY A 214 -9.31 20.80 -9.37
C GLY A 214 -9.36 21.69 -10.60
N GLY A 215 -9.77 21.14 -11.74
CA GLY A 215 -9.99 21.91 -12.96
C GLY A 215 -11.10 22.95 -12.81
N ALA A 216 -12.24 22.58 -12.21
CA ALA A 216 -13.36 23.49 -11.98
C ALA A 216 -12.97 24.66 -11.07
N PHE A 217 -12.31 24.42 -9.94
CA PHE A 217 -11.86 25.49 -9.05
C PHE A 217 -10.81 26.39 -9.70
N THR A 218 -9.84 25.81 -10.40
CA THR A 218 -8.75 26.55 -11.03
C THR A 218 -9.25 27.47 -12.12
N GLN A 219 -10.26 27.04 -12.91
CA GLN A 219 -10.83 27.81 -14.01
C GLN A 219 -11.88 28.84 -13.55
N SER A 220 -12.73 28.49 -12.57
CA SER A 220 -13.92 29.29 -12.26
C SER A 220 -13.73 30.23 -11.07
N VAL A 221 -12.82 29.94 -10.14
CA VAL A 221 -12.66 30.71 -8.89
C VAL A 221 -11.19 31.06 -8.62
N SER A 222 -10.42 30.11 -8.10
CA SER A 222 -8.98 30.23 -7.83
C SER A 222 -8.43 28.86 -7.47
N TRP A 223 -7.17 28.57 -7.86
CA TRP A 223 -6.47 27.37 -7.47
C TRP A 223 -6.37 27.21 -5.94
N ARG A 224 -6.43 28.30 -5.16
CA ARG A 224 -6.37 28.25 -3.69
C ARG A 224 -7.52 27.46 -3.08
N TRP A 225 -8.66 27.35 -3.77
CA TRP A 225 -9.81 26.57 -3.30
C TRP A 225 -9.57 25.07 -3.26
N ILE A 226 -8.61 24.56 -4.03
CA ILE A 226 -8.21 23.14 -3.94
C ILE A 226 -7.65 22.77 -2.55
N PHE A 227 -7.10 23.74 -1.82
CA PHE A 227 -6.66 23.58 -0.44
C PHE A 227 -7.72 23.95 0.59
N TRP A 228 -8.56 24.98 0.30
CA TRP A 228 -9.65 25.36 1.20
C TRP A 228 -10.70 24.26 1.35
N ILE A 229 -10.97 23.45 0.35
CA ILE A 229 -11.93 22.34 0.40
C ILE A 229 -11.51 21.27 1.44
N ASN A 230 -10.22 21.16 1.73
CA ASN A 230 -9.71 20.22 2.73
C ASN A 230 -10.21 20.55 4.14
N LEU A 231 -10.46 21.83 4.44
CA LEU A 231 -10.77 22.27 5.80
C LEU A 231 -12.10 21.72 6.33
N PRO A 232 -13.23 21.88 5.63
CA PRO A 232 -14.50 21.33 6.12
C PRO A 232 -14.47 19.80 6.21
N VAL A 233 -13.79 19.12 5.28
CA VAL A 233 -13.69 17.64 5.30
C VAL A 233 -12.82 17.17 6.46
N CYS A 234 -11.64 17.80 6.67
CA CYS A 234 -10.79 17.50 7.83
C CYS A 234 -11.49 17.81 9.16
N GLY A 235 -12.19 18.93 9.25
CA GLY A 235 -12.96 19.30 10.44
C GLY A 235 -14.02 18.25 10.78
N THR A 236 -14.79 17.84 9.77
CA THR A 236 -15.80 16.78 9.93
C THR A 236 -15.16 15.45 10.32
N ALA A 237 -14.09 15.04 9.62
CA ALA A 237 -13.36 13.80 9.94
C ALA A 237 -12.80 13.84 11.37
N PHE A 238 -12.23 14.97 11.79
CA PHE A 238 -11.69 15.15 13.14
C PHE A 238 -12.77 14.97 14.22
N VAL A 239 -13.91 15.63 14.07
CA VAL A 239 -15.02 15.51 15.02
C VAL A 239 -15.56 14.09 15.08
N LEU A 240 -15.78 13.46 13.92
CA LEU A 240 -16.26 12.08 13.87
C LEU A 240 -15.26 11.09 14.49
N LEU A 241 -13.97 11.23 14.21
CA LEU A 241 -12.91 10.40 14.82
C LEU A 241 -12.85 10.64 16.34
N TYR A 242 -12.95 11.89 16.79
CA TYR A 242 -12.93 12.20 18.21
C TYR A 242 -14.09 11.55 18.96
N VAL A 243 -15.29 11.58 18.39
CA VAL A 243 -16.52 11.06 19.03
C VAL A 243 -16.63 9.54 18.92
N PHE A 244 -16.45 8.98 17.72
CA PHE A 244 -16.82 7.60 17.43
C PHE A 244 -15.65 6.61 17.46
N LEU A 245 -14.39 7.07 17.28
CA LEU A 245 -13.26 6.16 17.34
C LEU A 245 -12.97 5.75 18.78
N ASP A 246 -13.38 4.53 19.13
CA ASP A 246 -13.18 3.94 20.44
C ASP A 246 -12.18 2.79 20.34
N ILE A 247 -10.93 3.06 20.70
CA ILE A 247 -9.79 2.14 20.67
C ILE A 247 -8.98 2.34 21.94
N HIS A 248 -8.32 1.27 22.39
CA HIS A 248 -7.44 1.30 23.56
C HIS A 248 -6.46 2.48 23.50
N ASN A 249 -6.46 3.29 24.56
CA ASN A 249 -5.55 4.43 24.73
C ASN A 249 -4.62 4.17 25.92
N PRO A 250 -3.33 3.91 25.69
CA PRO A 250 -2.38 3.54 26.75
C PRO A 250 -2.05 4.70 27.70
N ARG A 251 -2.45 5.95 27.35
CA ARG A 251 -2.15 7.18 28.13
C ARG A 251 -0.65 7.31 28.48
N THR A 252 0.23 6.88 27.57
CA THR A 252 1.69 6.94 27.78
C THR A 252 2.13 8.37 28.04
N PRO A 253 2.88 8.66 29.13
CA PRO A 253 3.41 9.99 29.40
C PRO A 253 4.31 10.46 28.25
N VAL A 254 4.17 11.72 27.84
CA VAL A 254 4.87 12.29 26.68
C VAL A 254 6.38 12.06 26.76
N LEU A 255 6.99 12.36 27.92
CA LEU A 255 8.44 12.23 28.12
C LEU A 255 8.91 10.75 28.03
N ALA A 256 8.13 9.82 28.58
CA ALA A 256 8.43 8.40 28.49
C ALA A 256 8.32 7.90 27.04
N GLY A 257 7.31 8.36 26.31
CA GLY A 257 7.14 8.06 24.90
C GLY A 257 8.28 8.60 24.04
N ILE A 258 8.69 9.86 24.21
CA ILE A 258 9.81 10.44 23.47
C ILE A 258 11.12 9.66 23.67
N LYS A 259 11.38 9.15 24.88
CA LYS A 259 12.54 8.29 25.17
C LYS A 259 12.42 6.90 24.57
N ALA A 260 11.21 6.44 24.27
CA ALA A 260 10.94 5.11 23.70
C ALA A 260 11.05 5.10 22.16
N VAL A 261 10.90 6.26 21.50
CA VAL A 261 11.05 6.38 20.05
C VAL A 261 12.47 6.01 19.62
N ASP A 262 12.58 5.19 18.60
CA ASP A 262 13.85 4.92 17.92
C ASP A 262 14.24 6.08 17.00
N TRP A 263 14.91 7.08 17.56
CA TRP A 263 15.35 8.27 16.81
C TRP A 263 16.42 7.94 15.77
N TRP A 264 17.32 6.98 16.06
CA TRP A 264 18.36 6.57 15.12
C TRP A 264 17.78 5.80 13.95
N GLY A 265 16.89 4.86 14.22
CA GLY A 265 16.14 4.15 13.17
C GLY A 265 15.29 5.11 12.34
N SER A 266 14.54 6.01 12.99
CA SER A 266 13.72 7.01 12.30
C SER A 266 14.55 7.93 11.40
N PHE A 267 15.68 8.46 11.91
CA PHE A 267 16.56 9.34 11.15
C PHE A 267 17.23 8.61 9.98
N SER A 268 17.79 7.42 10.21
CA SER A 268 18.46 6.65 9.16
C SER A 268 17.49 6.19 8.08
N MET A 269 16.26 5.81 8.45
CA MET A 269 15.20 5.46 7.50
C MET A 269 14.73 6.67 6.69
N LEU A 270 14.53 7.82 7.35
CA LEU A 270 14.17 9.08 6.69
C LEU A 270 15.26 9.48 5.68
N ALA A 271 16.53 9.47 6.11
CA ALA A 271 17.66 9.78 5.26
C ALA A 271 17.78 8.79 4.08
N LEU A 272 17.62 7.48 4.33
CA LEU A 272 17.60 6.46 3.28
C LEU A 272 16.57 6.78 2.21
N ILE A 273 15.31 7.03 2.62
CA ILE A 273 14.21 7.27 1.68
C ILE A 273 14.47 8.56 0.88
N ILE A 274 14.77 9.66 1.58
CA ILE A 274 14.97 10.97 0.93
C ILE A 274 16.14 10.92 -0.03
N LEU A 275 17.31 10.42 0.40
CA LEU A 275 18.50 10.38 -0.43
C LEU A 275 18.32 9.46 -1.63
N LEU A 276 17.71 8.30 -1.43
CA LEU A 276 17.51 7.34 -2.51
C LEU A 276 16.47 7.85 -3.51
N LEU A 277 15.33 8.35 -3.05
CA LEU A 277 14.29 8.88 -3.95
C LEU A 277 14.76 10.14 -4.68
N LEU A 278 15.46 11.09 -4.01
CA LEU A 278 16.05 12.26 -4.69
C LEU A 278 17.14 11.85 -5.67
N GLY A 279 17.98 10.87 -5.33
CA GLY A 279 19.01 10.35 -6.22
C GLY A 279 18.42 9.74 -7.50
N LEU A 280 17.32 9.00 -7.34
CA LEU A 280 16.59 8.41 -8.45
C LEU A 280 15.82 9.47 -9.28
N ASP A 281 15.17 10.44 -8.64
CA ASP A 281 14.39 11.50 -9.30
C ASP A 281 15.29 12.46 -10.11
N PHE A 282 16.44 12.82 -9.55
CA PHE A 282 17.40 13.69 -10.23
C PHE A 282 18.20 12.97 -11.32
N GLY A 283 18.39 11.64 -11.19
CA GLY A 283 19.17 10.84 -12.13
C GLY A 283 18.52 10.75 -13.49
N GLY A 284 19.23 11.21 -14.52
CA GLY A 284 18.75 11.20 -15.90
C GLY A 284 17.76 12.32 -16.26
N ALA A 285 17.05 12.89 -15.28
CA ALA A 285 16.11 13.99 -15.50
C ALA A 285 16.77 15.37 -15.30
N THR A 286 17.33 15.63 -14.11
CA THR A 286 17.94 16.92 -13.76
C THR A 286 19.45 16.92 -13.92
N PHE A 287 20.09 15.79 -13.60
CA PHE A 287 21.54 15.59 -13.72
C PHE A 287 21.84 14.25 -14.42
N PRO A 288 22.93 14.17 -15.22
CA PRO A 288 23.37 12.89 -15.76
C PRO A 288 23.63 11.86 -14.64
N TRP A 289 23.35 10.59 -14.91
CA TRP A 289 23.58 9.49 -13.95
C TRP A 289 25.01 9.42 -13.40
N GLY A 290 26.01 9.80 -14.23
CA GLY A 290 27.43 9.90 -13.82
C GLY A 290 27.77 11.14 -13.02
N SER A 291 26.81 12.02 -12.72
CA SER A 291 27.04 13.22 -11.92
C SER A 291 27.41 12.86 -10.47
N PRO A 292 28.44 13.50 -9.89
CA PRO A 292 28.79 13.30 -8.48
C PRO A 292 27.61 13.52 -7.52
N LYS A 293 26.68 14.42 -7.85
CA LYS A 293 25.49 14.69 -7.04
C LYS A 293 24.58 13.46 -6.94
N VAL A 294 24.25 12.86 -8.09
CA VAL A 294 23.39 11.66 -8.17
C VAL A 294 24.07 10.46 -7.51
N ILE A 295 25.36 10.26 -7.83
CA ILE A 295 26.14 9.16 -7.24
C ILE A 295 26.22 9.29 -5.72
N CYS A 296 26.50 10.49 -5.20
CA CYS A 296 26.53 10.73 -3.75
C CYS A 296 25.18 10.46 -3.10
N LEU A 297 24.07 10.94 -3.68
CA LEU A 297 22.73 10.70 -3.14
C LEU A 297 22.42 9.20 -3.05
N ILE A 298 22.68 8.45 -4.11
CA ILE A 298 22.44 6.99 -4.14
C ILE A 298 23.36 6.25 -3.17
N VAL A 299 24.68 6.55 -3.18
CA VAL A 299 25.65 5.90 -2.30
C VAL A 299 25.37 6.17 -0.84
N PHE A 300 25.12 7.43 -0.46
CA PHE A 300 24.76 7.77 0.92
C PHE A 300 23.39 7.18 1.31
N GLY A 301 22.43 7.15 0.40
CA GLY A 301 21.17 6.45 0.61
C GLY A 301 21.38 4.95 0.91
N CYS A 302 22.21 4.27 0.12
CA CYS A 302 22.58 2.88 0.38
C CYS A 302 23.32 2.70 1.72
N LEU A 303 24.22 3.62 2.09
CA LEU A 303 24.90 3.59 3.38
C LEU A 303 23.93 3.75 4.56
N MET A 304 22.90 4.60 4.41
CA MET A 304 21.86 4.76 5.42
C MET A 304 21.04 3.48 5.62
N SER A 305 20.90 2.62 4.61
CA SER A 305 20.24 1.31 4.80
C SER A 305 21.01 0.41 5.76
N PHE A 306 22.35 0.41 5.71
CA PHE A 306 23.17 -0.33 6.68
C PHE A 306 23.08 0.27 8.08
N ALA A 307 23.07 1.60 8.20
CA ALA A 307 22.89 2.29 9.47
C ALA A 307 21.52 1.96 10.08
N PHE A 308 20.47 1.95 9.25
CA PHE A 308 19.12 1.55 9.64
C PHE A 308 19.06 0.11 10.16
N ILE A 309 19.59 -0.86 9.40
CA ILE A 309 19.62 -2.27 9.81
C ILE A 309 20.42 -2.45 11.11
N TYR A 310 21.50 -1.70 11.30
CA TYR A 310 22.28 -1.74 12.54
C TYR A 310 21.47 -1.20 13.72
N SER A 311 20.77 -0.06 13.55
CA SER A 311 19.87 0.52 14.56
C SER A 311 18.79 -0.48 14.97
N GLU A 312 18.08 -1.05 14.00
CA GLU A 312 17.02 -2.04 14.24
C GLU A 312 17.48 -3.29 15.00
N LYS A 313 18.72 -3.76 14.71
CA LYS A 313 19.27 -4.96 15.36
C LYS A 313 19.82 -4.71 16.76
N LYS A 314 20.44 -3.56 17.00
CA LYS A 314 21.27 -3.35 18.17
C LYS A 314 20.83 -2.22 19.10
N LEU A 315 20.22 -1.14 18.53
CA LEU A 315 19.91 0.08 19.27
C LEU A 315 18.44 0.18 19.63
N ALA A 316 17.54 -0.24 18.72
CA ALA A 316 16.11 -0.06 18.87
C ALA A 316 15.54 -0.91 20.02
N LYS A 317 14.89 -0.24 20.98
CA LYS A 317 14.05 -0.89 22.00
C LYS A 317 12.67 -1.28 21.42
N TYR A 318 12.13 -0.41 20.60
CA TYR A 318 10.88 -0.59 19.85
C TYR A 318 11.17 -0.37 18.36
N PRO A 319 11.54 -1.45 17.62
CA PRO A 319 11.98 -1.34 16.23
C PRO A 319 10.85 -0.85 15.33
N LEU A 320 11.19 0.03 14.35
CA LEU A 320 10.28 0.51 13.30
C LEU A 320 9.90 -0.62 12.35
N MET A 321 10.88 -1.49 12.05
CA MET A 321 10.74 -2.63 11.15
C MET A 321 11.24 -3.89 11.85
N PRO A 322 10.37 -4.74 12.40
CA PRO A 322 10.81 -5.93 13.12
C PRO A 322 11.43 -6.92 12.14
N LEU A 323 12.77 -7.02 12.12
CA LEU A 323 13.52 -7.87 11.19
C LEU A 323 13.14 -9.35 11.30
N GLY A 324 12.54 -9.78 12.42
CA GLY A 324 11.99 -11.12 12.59
C GLY A 324 10.91 -11.49 11.59
N VAL A 325 10.18 -10.50 11.04
CA VAL A 325 9.14 -10.73 10.04
C VAL A 325 9.72 -11.31 8.74
N PHE A 326 10.98 -10.98 8.40
CA PHE A 326 11.67 -11.48 7.21
C PHE A 326 12.24 -12.91 7.37
N ARG A 327 12.18 -13.50 8.56
CA ARG A 327 12.65 -14.90 8.76
C ARG A 327 11.69 -15.93 8.16
N ASN A 328 10.40 -15.59 8.04
CA ASN A 328 9.39 -16.47 7.45
C ASN A 328 9.38 -16.30 5.92
N ARG A 329 9.57 -17.38 5.18
CA ARG A 329 9.57 -17.40 3.71
C ARG A 329 8.26 -16.88 3.11
N SER A 330 7.12 -17.22 3.73
CA SER A 330 5.82 -16.74 3.30
C SER A 330 5.70 -15.22 3.42
N ASN A 331 6.23 -14.63 4.50
CA ASN A 331 6.23 -13.18 4.68
C ASN A 331 7.10 -12.47 3.63
N VAL A 332 8.29 -13.03 3.36
CA VAL A 332 9.17 -12.49 2.30
C VAL A 332 8.48 -12.57 0.94
N ALA A 333 7.76 -13.66 0.67
CA ALA A 333 6.97 -13.81 -0.56
C ALA A 333 5.85 -12.76 -0.65
N CYS A 334 5.16 -12.45 0.47
CA CYS A 334 4.17 -11.37 0.50
C CYS A 334 4.78 -10.01 0.16
N PHE A 335 5.96 -9.69 0.72
CA PHE A 335 6.67 -8.45 0.41
C PHE A 335 7.15 -8.39 -1.06
N LEU A 336 7.60 -9.52 -1.62
CA LEU A 336 8.00 -9.58 -3.04
C LEU A 336 6.80 -9.41 -3.97
N VAL A 337 5.66 -10.01 -3.65
CA VAL A 337 4.41 -9.81 -4.41
C VAL A 337 3.98 -8.35 -4.32
N ASP A 338 4.03 -7.74 -3.14
CA ASP A 338 3.69 -6.33 -2.95
C ASP A 338 4.63 -5.39 -3.73
N PHE A 339 5.94 -5.66 -3.68
CA PHE A 339 6.94 -4.91 -4.45
C PHE A 339 6.65 -4.96 -5.96
N THR A 340 6.48 -6.17 -6.50
CA THR A 340 6.24 -6.34 -7.94
C THR A 340 4.88 -5.81 -8.38
N HIS A 341 3.87 -5.90 -7.51
CA HIS A 341 2.55 -5.31 -7.70
C HIS A 341 2.63 -3.78 -7.74
N GLY A 342 3.20 -3.14 -6.70
CA GLY A 342 3.34 -1.69 -6.65
C GLY A 342 4.17 -1.13 -7.81
N PHE A 343 5.20 -1.87 -8.24
CA PHE A 343 6.01 -1.54 -9.39
C PHE A 343 5.18 -1.56 -10.69
N ALA A 344 4.41 -2.61 -10.94
CA ALA A 344 3.59 -2.75 -12.14
C ALA A 344 2.39 -1.78 -12.16
N TYR A 345 1.75 -1.60 -11.01
CA TYR A 345 0.60 -0.71 -10.83
C TYR A 345 0.94 0.74 -11.18
N LEU A 346 1.93 1.34 -10.49
CA LEU A 346 2.28 2.73 -10.75
C LEU A 346 2.90 2.91 -12.13
N GLY A 347 3.65 1.92 -12.62
CA GLY A 347 4.15 1.96 -14.00
C GLY A 347 3.03 2.04 -15.03
N ALA A 348 1.96 1.27 -14.85
CA ALA A 348 0.79 1.35 -15.72
C ALA A 348 0.11 2.72 -15.61
N GLU A 349 -0.14 3.21 -14.40
CA GLU A 349 -0.80 4.48 -14.16
C GLU A 349 -0.02 5.68 -14.74
N TYR A 350 1.31 5.64 -14.66
CA TYR A 350 2.18 6.72 -15.13
C TYR A 350 2.45 6.67 -16.64
N TYR A 351 2.68 5.50 -17.22
CA TYR A 351 3.12 5.39 -18.61
C TYR A 351 2.00 5.11 -19.62
N LEU A 352 0.80 4.69 -19.23
CA LEU A 352 -0.35 4.63 -20.15
C LEU A 352 -0.75 6.01 -20.66
N PRO A 353 -0.83 7.08 -19.84
CA PRO A 353 -1.05 8.43 -20.34
C PRO A 353 0.02 8.89 -21.33
N LEU A 354 1.29 8.54 -21.11
CA LEU A 354 2.37 8.84 -22.06
C LEU A 354 2.12 8.16 -23.41
N TYR A 355 1.74 6.87 -23.43
CA TYR A 355 1.36 6.16 -24.66
C TYR A 355 0.17 6.82 -25.36
N PHE A 356 -0.86 7.23 -24.61
CA PHE A 356 -2.04 7.86 -25.22
C PHE A 356 -1.74 9.23 -25.82
N GLN A 357 -0.88 10.01 -25.19
CA GLN A 357 -0.54 11.33 -25.68
C GLN A 357 0.47 11.30 -26.83
N SER A 358 1.45 10.39 -26.78
CA SER A 358 2.47 10.25 -27.83
C SER A 358 2.01 9.39 -29.00
N ALA A 359 1.90 8.08 -28.80
CA ALA A 359 1.62 7.14 -29.88
C ALA A 359 0.18 7.21 -30.41
N LYS A 360 -0.80 7.65 -29.57
CA LYS A 360 -2.20 7.84 -29.98
C LYS A 360 -2.58 9.29 -30.21
N GLU A 361 -1.65 10.22 -30.10
CA GLU A 361 -1.83 11.65 -30.33
C GLU A 361 -3.04 12.24 -29.59
N SER A 362 -3.40 11.67 -28.45
CA SER A 362 -4.57 12.08 -27.68
C SER A 362 -4.29 13.36 -26.88
N THR A 363 -5.29 14.20 -26.74
CA THR A 363 -5.19 15.36 -25.83
C THR A 363 -5.03 14.90 -24.38
N PRO A 364 -4.46 15.70 -23.48
CA PRO A 364 -4.33 15.36 -22.06
C PRO A 364 -5.68 14.96 -21.43
N PHE A 365 -6.76 15.66 -21.75
CA PHE A 365 -8.11 15.31 -21.29
C PHE A 365 -8.56 13.92 -21.78
N ARG A 366 -8.40 13.64 -23.08
CA ARG A 366 -8.73 12.35 -23.67
C ARG A 366 -7.86 11.23 -23.10
N SER A 367 -6.60 11.49 -22.81
CA SER A 367 -5.68 10.57 -22.15
C SER A 367 -6.20 10.18 -20.76
N GLY A 368 -6.68 11.16 -19.98
CA GLY A 368 -7.33 10.93 -18.69
C GLY A 368 -8.61 10.08 -18.80
N VAL A 369 -9.40 10.24 -19.85
CA VAL A 369 -10.57 9.38 -20.10
C VAL A 369 -10.14 7.97 -20.52
N LEU A 370 -9.08 7.84 -21.30
CA LEU A 370 -8.60 6.54 -21.80
C LEU A 370 -7.98 5.67 -20.70
N ILE A 371 -7.55 6.22 -19.57
CA ILE A 371 -7.04 5.42 -18.45
C ILE A 371 -8.14 4.91 -17.51
N LEU A 372 -9.35 5.49 -17.57
CA LEU A 372 -10.47 5.10 -16.70
C LEU A 372 -10.77 3.59 -16.68
N PRO A 373 -10.71 2.84 -17.81
CA PRO A 373 -10.92 1.39 -17.79
C PRO A 373 -9.97 0.66 -16.83
N PHE A 374 -8.71 1.09 -16.74
CA PHE A 374 -7.73 0.52 -15.80
C PHE A 374 -8.12 0.84 -14.35
N VAL A 375 -8.26 2.13 -14.02
CA VAL A 375 -8.53 2.60 -12.65
C VAL A 375 -9.86 2.08 -12.10
N LEU A 376 -10.93 2.16 -12.90
CA LEU A 376 -12.25 1.70 -12.46
C LEU A 376 -12.30 0.17 -12.26
N THR A 377 -11.63 -0.58 -13.13
CA THR A 377 -11.58 -2.04 -13.00
C THR A 377 -10.76 -2.46 -11.79
N GLU A 378 -9.63 -1.80 -11.56
CA GLU A 378 -8.79 -2.01 -10.38
C GLU A 378 -9.58 -1.79 -9.08
N ALA A 379 -10.27 -0.66 -8.95
CA ALA A 379 -11.09 -0.34 -7.78
C ALA A 379 -12.22 -1.36 -7.57
N ALA A 380 -12.91 -1.74 -8.65
CA ALA A 380 -13.99 -2.73 -8.59
C ALA A 380 -13.48 -4.10 -8.14
N PHE A 381 -12.33 -4.54 -8.66
CA PHE A 381 -11.75 -5.84 -8.30
C PHE A 381 -11.04 -5.85 -6.94
N SER A 382 -10.58 -4.71 -6.44
CA SER A 382 -10.12 -4.59 -5.06
C SER A 382 -11.28 -4.78 -4.07
N LEU A 383 -12.41 -4.11 -4.29
CA LEU A 383 -13.62 -4.32 -3.49
C LEU A 383 -14.16 -5.75 -3.62
N PHE A 384 -14.20 -6.31 -4.84
CA PHE A 384 -14.63 -7.68 -5.10
C PHE A 384 -13.74 -8.69 -4.37
N SER A 385 -12.41 -8.54 -4.41
CA SER A 385 -11.46 -9.42 -3.72
C SER A 385 -11.64 -9.35 -2.21
N GLY A 386 -11.83 -8.16 -1.65
CA GLY A 386 -12.13 -7.95 -0.23
C GLY A 386 -13.42 -8.67 0.21
N LEU A 387 -14.50 -8.52 -0.57
CA LEU A 387 -15.78 -9.19 -0.32
C LEU A 387 -15.65 -10.72 -0.45
N LEU A 388 -14.93 -11.20 -1.46
CA LEU A 388 -14.74 -12.63 -1.69
C LEU A 388 -13.93 -13.26 -0.55
N ILE A 389 -12.86 -12.62 -0.08
CA ILE A 389 -12.07 -13.08 1.07
C ILE A 389 -12.93 -13.07 2.33
N HIS A 390 -13.69 -12.00 2.56
CA HIS A 390 -14.58 -11.93 3.71
C HIS A 390 -15.57 -13.10 3.76
N ARG A 391 -16.16 -13.48 2.62
CA ARG A 391 -17.11 -14.58 2.55
C ARG A 391 -16.47 -15.98 2.61
N THR A 392 -15.33 -16.15 1.96
CA THR A 392 -14.72 -17.49 1.77
C THR A 392 -13.57 -17.79 2.72
N GLY A 393 -12.93 -16.77 3.31
CA GLY A 393 -11.70 -16.90 4.07
C GLY A 393 -10.47 -17.26 3.21
N ARG A 394 -10.60 -17.27 1.87
CA ARG A 394 -9.57 -17.71 0.93
C ARG A 394 -8.92 -16.53 0.26
N TYR A 395 -7.66 -16.26 0.57
CA TYR A 395 -6.87 -15.18 -0.02
C TYR A 395 -5.85 -15.69 -1.05
N LEU A 396 -5.38 -16.91 -0.90
CA LEU A 396 -4.25 -17.44 -1.69
C LEU A 396 -4.61 -17.59 -3.17
N GLU A 397 -5.81 -18.11 -3.45
CA GLU A 397 -6.33 -18.25 -4.82
C GLU A 397 -6.49 -16.89 -5.50
N ILE A 398 -6.85 -15.85 -4.72
CA ILE A 398 -6.99 -14.49 -5.23
C ILE A 398 -5.61 -13.90 -5.55
N ILE A 399 -4.59 -14.14 -4.70
CA ILE A 399 -3.22 -13.72 -4.97
C ILE A 399 -2.68 -14.39 -6.25
N TRP A 400 -2.90 -15.69 -6.43
CA TRP A 400 -2.46 -16.40 -7.63
C TRP A 400 -3.17 -15.89 -8.89
N ALA A 401 -4.50 -15.73 -8.83
CA ALA A 401 -5.26 -15.18 -9.95
C ALA A 401 -4.85 -13.74 -10.26
N GLY A 402 -4.68 -12.91 -9.23
CA GLY A 402 -4.26 -11.52 -9.37
C GLY A 402 -2.87 -11.39 -9.99
N THR A 403 -1.87 -12.14 -9.48
CA THR A 403 -0.51 -12.12 -10.04
C THR A 403 -0.46 -12.62 -11.48
N ALA A 404 -1.21 -13.69 -11.81
CA ALA A 404 -1.32 -14.18 -13.18
C ALA A 404 -1.96 -13.15 -14.12
N LEU A 405 -3.02 -12.46 -13.67
CA LEU A 405 -3.68 -11.40 -14.44
C LEU A 405 -2.80 -10.16 -14.63
N VAL A 406 -1.98 -9.78 -13.64
CA VAL A 406 -1.00 -8.69 -13.80
C VAL A 406 0.04 -9.05 -14.85
N VAL A 407 0.62 -10.27 -14.78
CA VAL A 407 1.57 -10.74 -15.81
C VAL A 407 0.93 -10.71 -17.20
N LEU A 408 -0.29 -11.24 -17.32
CA LEU A 408 -1.02 -11.24 -18.58
C LEU A 408 -1.33 -9.83 -19.06
N GLY A 409 -1.91 -8.98 -18.22
CA GLY A 409 -2.37 -7.63 -18.56
C GLY A 409 -1.20 -6.72 -18.96
N VAL A 410 -0.14 -6.67 -18.16
CA VAL A 410 1.06 -5.90 -18.47
C VAL A 410 1.81 -6.50 -19.67
N GLY A 411 1.84 -7.84 -19.77
CA GLY A 411 2.37 -8.53 -20.95
C GLY A 411 1.61 -8.17 -22.23
N LEU A 412 0.28 -8.00 -22.18
CA LEU A 412 -0.51 -7.55 -23.31
C LEU A 412 -0.19 -6.12 -23.75
N PHE A 413 0.26 -5.24 -22.84
CA PHE A 413 0.68 -3.88 -23.18
C PHE A 413 1.87 -3.86 -24.14
N THR A 414 2.69 -4.93 -24.17
CA THR A 414 3.78 -5.07 -25.15
C THR A 414 3.29 -5.09 -26.61
N ASN A 415 2.01 -5.38 -26.84
CA ASN A 415 1.39 -5.38 -28.17
C ASN A 415 0.77 -4.02 -28.55
N TYR A 416 0.91 -2.98 -27.72
CA TYR A 416 0.45 -1.65 -28.11
C TYR A 416 1.29 -1.08 -29.26
N SER A 417 0.62 -0.46 -30.21
CA SER A 417 1.21 0.20 -31.39
C SER A 417 0.49 1.52 -31.65
N ALA A 418 1.06 2.36 -32.51
CA ALA A 418 0.41 3.60 -32.95
C ALA A 418 -0.99 3.33 -33.56
N THR A 419 -1.21 2.16 -34.18
CA THR A 419 -2.45 1.78 -34.85
C THR A 419 -3.42 0.96 -33.98
N SER A 420 -3.12 0.72 -32.69
CA SER A 420 -3.99 -0.08 -31.82
C SER A 420 -5.42 0.47 -31.76
N SER A 421 -6.43 -0.42 -31.90
CA SER A 421 -7.84 -0.05 -31.81
C SER A 421 -8.24 0.25 -30.36
N LEU A 422 -9.29 1.05 -30.18
CA LEU A 422 -9.82 1.39 -28.86
C LEU A 422 -10.23 0.15 -28.06
N GLY A 423 -10.86 -0.83 -28.70
CA GLY A 423 -11.26 -2.08 -28.05
C GLY A 423 -10.05 -2.86 -27.50
N LYS A 424 -8.93 -2.88 -28.24
CA LYS A 424 -7.67 -3.48 -27.79
C LYS A 424 -7.09 -2.73 -26.58
N ILE A 425 -7.09 -1.39 -26.62
CA ILE A 425 -6.62 -0.52 -25.54
C ILE A 425 -7.42 -0.78 -24.26
N VAL A 426 -8.76 -0.74 -24.36
CA VAL A 426 -9.66 -0.94 -23.21
C VAL A 426 -9.58 -2.37 -22.66
N GLY A 427 -9.59 -3.40 -23.54
CA GLY A 427 -9.55 -4.79 -23.12
C GLY A 427 -8.27 -5.15 -22.35
N TYR A 428 -7.12 -4.65 -22.78
CA TYR A 428 -5.84 -4.90 -22.10
C TYR A 428 -5.76 -4.19 -20.75
N GLN A 429 -6.29 -2.97 -20.66
CA GLN A 429 -6.37 -2.22 -19.41
C GLN A 429 -7.29 -2.91 -18.40
N ILE A 430 -8.45 -3.41 -18.83
CA ILE A 430 -9.37 -4.17 -17.97
C ILE A 430 -8.63 -5.39 -17.39
N THR A 431 -7.91 -6.14 -18.22
CA THR A 431 -7.16 -7.33 -17.75
C THR A 431 -6.11 -6.96 -16.71
N ALA A 432 -5.33 -5.90 -16.95
CA ALA A 432 -4.31 -5.43 -16.01
C ALA A 432 -4.94 -4.87 -14.72
N GLY A 433 -6.00 -4.06 -14.83
CA GLY A 433 -6.72 -3.50 -13.69
C GLY A 433 -7.36 -4.57 -12.80
N MET A 434 -7.95 -5.63 -13.38
CA MET A 434 -8.44 -6.80 -12.62
C MET A 434 -7.33 -7.40 -11.76
N GLY A 435 -6.15 -7.64 -12.36
CA GLY A 435 -5.00 -8.21 -11.65
C GLY A 435 -4.49 -7.29 -10.55
N CYS A 436 -4.31 -6.00 -10.83
CA CYS A 436 -3.85 -5.01 -9.86
C CYS A 436 -4.82 -4.86 -8.69
N GLY A 437 -6.12 -4.74 -8.95
CA GLY A 437 -7.13 -4.63 -7.90
C GLY A 437 -7.18 -5.84 -6.97
N MET A 438 -6.97 -7.05 -7.50
CA MET A 438 -6.92 -8.27 -6.70
C MET A 438 -5.70 -8.38 -5.79
N LEU A 439 -4.68 -7.53 -5.93
CA LEU A 439 -3.41 -7.63 -5.18
C LEU A 439 -3.17 -6.53 -4.15
N PHE A 440 -4.02 -5.51 -4.06
CA PHE A 440 -3.79 -4.39 -3.15
C PHE A 440 -3.67 -4.80 -1.69
N PHE A 441 -4.61 -5.60 -1.19
CA PHE A 441 -4.65 -5.99 0.22
C PHE A 441 -4.47 -7.49 0.50
N PRO A 442 -4.78 -8.43 -0.41
CA PRO A 442 -4.64 -9.85 -0.09
C PRO A 442 -3.23 -10.27 0.36
N PRO A 443 -2.11 -9.75 -0.21
CA PRO A 443 -0.78 -10.04 0.30
C PRO A 443 -0.54 -9.50 1.71
N LEU A 444 -1.12 -8.33 2.05
CA LEU A 444 -1.08 -7.77 3.41
C LEU A 444 -1.86 -8.65 4.40
N LEU A 445 -3.03 -9.15 4.02
CA LEU A 445 -3.81 -10.07 4.85
C LEU A 445 -3.06 -11.38 5.08
N ALA A 446 -2.40 -11.92 4.05
CA ALA A 446 -1.53 -13.09 4.15
C ALA A 446 -0.35 -12.84 5.10
N LEU A 447 0.27 -11.66 5.05
CA LEU A 447 1.32 -11.25 5.98
C LEU A 447 0.78 -11.17 7.41
N GLN A 448 -0.34 -10.47 7.62
CA GLN A 448 -0.95 -10.28 8.94
C GLN A 448 -1.43 -11.59 9.58
N SER A 449 -1.82 -12.60 8.79
CA SER A 449 -2.20 -13.92 9.30
C SER A 449 -1.02 -14.76 9.80
N ASN A 450 0.22 -14.41 9.41
CA ASN A 450 1.44 -15.10 9.79
C ASN A 450 2.22 -14.42 10.93
N ILE A 451 1.70 -13.33 11.49
CA ILE A 451 2.38 -12.53 12.52
C ILE A 451 1.48 -12.36 13.75
N THR A 452 2.11 -12.08 14.88
CA THR A 452 1.37 -11.76 16.11
C THR A 452 0.70 -10.40 16.01
N GLN A 453 -0.45 -10.23 16.66
CA GLN A 453 -1.19 -8.97 16.68
C GLN A 453 -0.31 -7.79 17.14
N ALA A 454 0.63 -8.02 18.05
CA ALA A 454 1.57 -7.01 18.53
C ALA A 454 2.49 -6.43 17.45
N ASN A 455 2.77 -7.18 16.40
CA ASN A 455 3.65 -6.78 15.29
C ASN A 455 2.85 -6.34 14.04
N THR A 456 1.51 -6.38 14.09
CA THR A 456 0.66 -6.07 12.93
C THR A 456 0.90 -4.66 12.41
N ALA A 457 1.01 -3.67 13.29
CA ALA A 457 1.20 -2.28 12.88
C ALA A 457 2.55 -2.06 12.19
N SER A 458 3.65 -2.53 12.80
CA SER A 458 4.99 -2.38 12.22
C SER A 458 5.18 -3.20 10.94
N ALA A 459 4.56 -4.38 10.84
CA ALA A 459 4.57 -5.17 9.60
C ALA A 459 3.72 -4.50 8.50
N THR A 460 2.57 -3.91 8.84
CA THR A 460 1.74 -3.13 7.90
C THR A 460 2.50 -1.89 7.41
N ALA A 461 3.23 -1.20 8.30
CA ALA A 461 4.08 -0.08 7.93
C ALA A 461 5.22 -0.50 7.01
N THR A 462 5.87 -1.62 7.31
CA THR A 462 6.91 -2.21 6.45
C THR A 462 6.38 -2.55 5.06
N PHE A 463 5.17 -3.11 4.98
CA PHE A 463 4.49 -3.43 3.73
C PHE A 463 4.25 -2.16 2.90
N GLY A 464 3.66 -1.12 3.48
CA GLY A 464 3.46 0.17 2.81
C GLY A 464 4.78 0.83 2.38
N PHE A 465 5.83 0.72 3.18
CA PHE A 465 7.17 1.21 2.83
C PHE A 465 7.74 0.51 1.58
N ILE A 466 7.68 -0.82 1.53
CA ILE A 466 8.18 -1.61 0.39
C ILE A 466 7.41 -1.24 -0.88
N ARG A 467 6.08 -1.07 -0.78
CA ARG A 467 5.23 -0.60 -1.88
C ARG A 467 5.66 0.78 -2.39
N ASN A 468 5.86 1.75 -1.49
CA ASN A 468 6.27 3.10 -1.88
C ASN A 468 7.63 3.13 -2.57
N VAL A 469 8.59 2.34 -2.08
CA VAL A 469 9.90 2.17 -2.75
C VAL A 469 9.73 1.55 -4.13
N ALA A 470 8.91 0.51 -4.27
CA ALA A 470 8.62 -0.12 -5.54
C ALA A 470 8.00 0.85 -6.56
N MET A 471 7.03 1.65 -6.12
CA MET A 471 6.38 2.68 -6.93
C MET A 471 7.38 3.74 -7.43
N ALA A 472 8.24 4.24 -6.54
CA ALA A 472 9.26 5.21 -6.92
C ALA A 472 10.28 4.63 -7.92
N MET A 473 10.76 3.42 -7.66
CA MET A 473 11.67 2.71 -8.57
C MET A 473 11.02 2.43 -9.93
N SER A 474 9.72 2.16 -9.95
CA SER A 474 8.94 1.91 -11.16
C SER A 474 9.05 3.08 -12.14
N VAL A 475 8.74 4.30 -11.69
CA VAL A 475 8.78 5.49 -12.54
C VAL A 475 10.18 5.72 -13.09
N VAL A 476 11.20 5.62 -12.24
CA VAL A 476 12.58 5.88 -12.63
C VAL A 476 13.12 4.83 -13.61
N LEU A 477 13.01 3.53 -13.26
CA LEU A 477 13.53 2.46 -14.12
C LEU A 477 12.74 2.37 -15.43
N GLY A 478 11.42 2.60 -15.38
CA GLY A 478 10.60 2.73 -16.58
C GLY A 478 11.06 3.86 -17.47
N GLY A 479 11.35 5.04 -16.88
CA GLY A 479 11.91 6.20 -17.59
C GLY A 479 13.25 5.90 -18.25
N VAL A 480 14.17 5.28 -17.53
CA VAL A 480 15.49 4.91 -18.06
C VAL A 480 15.38 3.97 -19.27
N VAL A 481 14.54 2.93 -19.16
CA VAL A 481 14.33 2.00 -20.29
C VAL A 481 13.67 2.70 -21.47
N PHE A 482 12.67 3.56 -21.22
CA PHE A 482 12.02 4.34 -22.26
C PHE A 482 12.98 5.29 -22.98
N GLN A 483 13.75 6.09 -22.24
CA GLN A 483 14.71 7.06 -22.77
C GLN A 483 15.79 6.40 -23.62
N ASN A 484 16.44 5.35 -23.11
CA ASN A 484 17.44 4.61 -23.88
C ASN A 484 16.83 3.96 -25.13
N SER A 485 15.58 3.51 -25.07
CA SER A 485 14.89 2.96 -26.23
C SER A 485 14.56 4.03 -27.28
N MET A 486 14.24 5.27 -26.87
CA MET A 486 14.07 6.41 -27.78
C MET A 486 15.37 6.76 -28.48
N ASP A 487 16.51 6.77 -27.75
CA ASP A 487 17.83 7.01 -28.35
C ASP A 487 18.20 5.96 -29.40
N MET A 488 17.84 4.69 -29.18
CA MET A 488 18.02 3.63 -30.17
C MET A 488 17.20 3.82 -31.46
N ARG A 489 16.16 4.66 -31.42
CA ARG A 489 15.31 4.97 -32.58
C ARG A 489 15.73 6.21 -33.34
N GLN A 490 16.73 6.97 -32.88
CA GLN A 490 17.19 8.22 -33.51
C GLN A 490 17.60 8.04 -34.97
N ASP A 491 18.33 6.97 -35.32
CA ASP A 491 18.71 6.69 -36.69
C ASP A 491 17.50 6.43 -37.60
N GLY A 492 16.46 5.73 -37.07
CA GLY A 492 15.21 5.50 -37.78
C GLY A 492 14.41 6.79 -38.02
N LEU A 493 14.38 7.68 -37.03
CA LEU A 493 13.73 8.99 -37.13
C LEU A 493 14.46 9.90 -38.12
N LYS A 494 15.79 9.87 -38.11
CA LYS A 494 16.61 10.58 -39.08
C LYS A 494 16.37 10.07 -40.50
N ALA A 495 16.30 8.75 -40.70
CA ALA A 495 15.96 8.14 -41.98
C ALA A 495 14.54 8.50 -42.47
N ALA A 496 13.60 8.75 -41.58
CA ALA A 496 12.26 9.26 -41.89
C ALA A 496 12.23 10.76 -42.29
N GLY A 497 13.40 11.44 -42.26
CA GLY A 497 13.55 12.82 -42.71
C GLY A 497 13.25 13.88 -41.64
N LEU A 498 13.26 13.55 -40.33
CA LEU A 498 13.10 14.53 -39.26
C LEU A 498 14.28 15.52 -39.26
N SER A 499 13.98 16.79 -38.99
CA SER A 499 15.03 17.82 -38.84
C SER A 499 15.85 17.58 -37.57
N SER A 500 17.09 18.09 -37.54
CA SER A 500 17.96 17.95 -36.37
C SER A 500 17.36 18.56 -35.09
N SER A 501 16.53 19.60 -35.21
CA SER A 501 15.81 20.18 -34.05
C SER A 501 14.76 19.23 -33.51
N LEU A 502 13.95 18.61 -34.37
CA LEU A 502 12.94 17.60 -33.93
C LEU A 502 13.60 16.32 -33.39
N LEU A 503 14.74 15.90 -33.98
CA LEU A 503 15.49 14.77 -33.45
C LEU A 503 15.98 15.03 -32.01
N ALA A 504 16.42 16.25 -31.70
CA ALA A 504 16.81 16.62 -30.35
C ALA A 504 15.60 16.62 -29.37
N GLU A 505 14.45 17.13 -29.82
CA GLU A 505 13.21 17.11 -29.00
C GLU A 505 12.71 15.70 -28.69
N PHE A 506 12.92 14.74 -29.59
CA PHE A 506 12.51 13.34 -29.42
C PHE A 506 13.67 12.42 -28.99
N SER A 507 14.77 12.97 -28.48
CA SER A 507 15.88 12.18 -27.94
C SER A 507 15.71 11.93 -26.43
N GLY A 508 16.11 10.74 -25.96
CA GLY A 508 16.33 10.37 -24.58
C GLY A 508 15.41 11.05 -23.57
N THR A 509 15.99 11.90 -22.74
CA THR A 509 15.29 12.61 -21.65
C THR A 509 14.25 13.61 -22.13
N GLU A 510 14.45 14.22 -23.29
CA GLU A 510 13.55 15.25 -23.83
C GLU A 510 12.25 14.64 -24.40
N ALA A 511 12.30 13.39 -24.86
CA ALA A 511 11.15 12.73 -25.49
C ALA A 511 9.91 12.70 -24.58
N ALA A 512 10.04 12.40 -23.29
CA ALA A 512 8.91 12.34 -22.37
C ALA A 512 8.30 13.73 -22.09
N ALA A 513 9.11 14.79 -22.13
CA ALA A 513 8.68 16.16 -21.91
C ALA A 513 8.00 16.77 -23.16
N ASN A 514 8.42 16.37 -24.36
CA ASN A 514 7.98 16.95 -25.62
C ASN A 514 6.87 16.14 -26.34
N VAL A 515 6.00 15.47 -25.58
CA VAL A 515 4.91 14.65 -26.13
C VAL A 515 3.98 15.48 -27.04
N ASP A 516 3.73 16.73 -26.69
CA ASP A 516 2.87 17.62 -27.48
C ASP A 516 3.47 17.99 -28.84
N ALA A 517 4.81 17.94 -28.97
CA ALA A 517 5.51 18.17 -30.21
C ALA A 517 5.18 17.12 -31.28
N VAL A 518 4.75 15.91 -30.90
CA VAL A 518 4.32 14.87 -31.86
C VAL A 518 3.20 15.37 -32.74
N ARG A 519 2.21 16.08 -32.14
CA ARG A 519 1.07 16.65 -32.88
C ARG A 519 1.47 17.83 -33.77
N ALA A 520 2.58 18.51 -33.45
CA ALA A 520 3.07 19.65 -34.22
C ALA A 520 3.82 19.23 -35.49
N VAL A 521 4.23 17.95 -35.62
CA VAL A 521 4.88 17.42 -36.83
C VAL A 521 3.91 17.45 -38.00
N GLN A 522 4.21 18.27 -39.04
CA GLN A 522 3.31 18.53 -40.17
C GLN A 522 3.21 17.34 -41.14
N ASP A 523 4.34 16.68 -41.43
CA ASP A 523 4.36 15.54 -42.33
C ASP A 523 3.74 14.28 -41.66
N PRO A 524 2.67 13.71 -42.23
CA PRO A 524 2.04 12.51 -41.69
C PRO A 524 2.98 11.31 -41.59
N THR A 525 3.94 11.17 -42.53
CA THR A 525 4.89 10.06 -42.53
C THR A 525 5.87 10.18 -41.37
N GLN A 526 6.43 11.38 -41.18
CA GLN A 526 7.31 11.68 -40.05
C GLN A 526 6.58 11.52 -38.70
N ARG A 527 5.36 12.05 -38.61
CA ARG A 527 4.54 11.93 -37.42
C ARG A 527 4.25 10.48 -37.06
N HIS A 528 3.90 9.64 -38.03
CA HIS A 528 3.71 8.20 -37.81
C HIS A 528 5.01 7.52 -37.37
N ALA A 529 6.15 7.87 -37.93
CA ALA A 529 7.46 7.33 -37.52
C ALA A 529 7.78 7.70 -36.06
N VAL A 530 7.46 8.91 -35.62
CA VAL A 530 7.61 9.34 -34.20
C VAL A 530 6.66 8.56 -33.31
N ALA A 531 5.37 8.45 -33.67
CA ALA A 531 4.38 7.68 -32.91
C ALA A 531 4.80 6.20 -32.73
N ASP A 532 5.36 5.60 -33.79
CA ASP A 532 5.88 4.22 -33.75
C ASP A 532 7.14 4.10 -32.89
N ALA A 533 8.01 5.11 -32.90
CA ALA A 533 9.19 5.13 -32.03
C ALA A 533 8.79 5.16 -30.55
N TYR A 534 7.80 5.98 -30.18
CA TYR A 534 7.25 5.99 -28.82
C TYR A 534 6.61 4.64 -28.44
N ALA A 535 5.77 4.09 -29.33
CA ALA A 535 5.11 2.81 -29.07
C ALA A 535 6.14 1.67 -28.88
N TRP A 536 7.19 1.64 -29.69
CA TRP A 536 8.26 0.65 -29.58
C TRP A 536 9.10 0.83 -28.30
N SER A 537 9.40 2.07 -27.92
CA SER A 537 10.18 2.37 -26.72
C SER A 537 9.39 1.98 -25.46
N LEU A 538 8.10 2.29 -25.43
CA LEU A 538 7.20 1.85 -24.36
C LEU A 538 7.03 0.32 -24.35
N ARG A 539 7.03 -0.36 -25.49
CA ARG A 539 7.01 -1.83 -25.55
C ARG A 539 8.19 -2.44 -24.79
N ASN A 540 9.41 -1.94 -24.98
CA ASN A 540 10.61 -2.43 -24.28
C ASN A 540 10.47 -2.25 -22.76
N MET A 541 9.92 -1.13 -22.35
CA MET A 541 9.59 -0.86 -20.96
C MET A 541 8.55 -1.87 -20.43
N TRP A 542 7.44 -2.12 -21.15
CA TRP A 542 6.42 -3.09 -20.74
C TRP A 542 6.96 -4.51 -20.62
N ILE A 543 7.97 -4.90 -21.43
CA ILE A 543 8.65 -6.20 -21.27
C ILE A 543 9.33 -6.28 -19.89
N MET A 544 10.04 -5.24 -19.46
CA MET A 544 10.64 -5.19 -18.12
C MET A 544 9.58 -5.35 -17.02
N TYR A 545 8.47 -4.62 -17.11
CA TYR A 545 7.38 -4.72 -16.14
C TYR A 545 6.74 -6.11 -16.10
N ALA A 546 6.54 -6.73 -17.26
CA ALA A 546 6.00 -8.09 -17.37
C ALA A 546 6.95 -9.13 -16.75
N CYS A 547 8.26 -8.99 -16.95
CA CYS A 547 9.27 -9.85 -16.33
C CYS A 547 9.26 -9.72 -14.79
N LEU A 548 9.18 -8.49 -14.28
CA LEU A 548 9.08 -8.25 -12.83
C LEU A 548 7.77 -8.80 -12.25
N ALA A 549 6.64 -8.60 -12.94
CA ALA A 549 5.37 -9.19 -12.55
C ALA A 549 5.43 -10.72 -12.52
N ALA A 550 6.13 -11.36 -13.47
CA ALA A 550 6.35 -12.81 -13.49
C ALA A 550 7.17 -13.27 -12.26
N CYS A 551 8.17 -12.50 -11.83
CA CYS A 551 8.88 -12.77 -10.56
C CYS A 551 7.92 -12.73 -9.37
N GLY A 552 6.96 -11.81 -9.34
CA GLY A 552 5.91 -11.74 -8.33
C GLY A 552 4.99 -12.96 -8.36
N PHE A 553 4.62 -13.44 -9.54
CA PHE A 553 3.85 -14.68 -9.69
C PHE A 553 4.61 -15.89 -9.12
N VAL A 554 5.89 -16.04 -9.44
CA VAL A 554 6.73 -17.10 -8.87
C VAL A 554 6.82 -16.95 -7.34
N ALA A 555 7.01 -15.74 -6.84
CA ALA A 555 7.06 -15.48 -5.40
C ALA A 555 5.75 -15.88 -4.71
N SER A 556 4.59 -15.67 -5.34
CA SER A 556 3.28 -15.97 -4.77
C SER A 556 3.08 -17.45 -4.42
N VAL A 557 3.81 -18.36 -5.09
CA VAL A 557 3.75 -19.82 -4.82
C VAL A 557 4.30 -20.16 -3.43
N PHE A 558 5.19 -19.32 -2.88
CA PHE A 558 5.80 -19.52 -1.55
C PHE A 558 4.94 -18.97 -0.41
N ILE A 559 3.80 -18.34 -0.71
CA ILE A 559 2.86 -17.87 0.30
C ILE A 559 2.09 -19.07 0.86
N THR A 560 2.15 -19.25 2.17
CA THR A 560 1.46 -20.36 2.85
C THR A 560 0.01 -20.02 3.11
N ARG A 561 -0.87 -21.05 3.03
CA ARG A 561 -2.27 -20.89 3.39
C ARG A 561 -2.40 -20.86 4.91
N GLN A 562 -3.07 -19.87 5.42
CA GLN A 562 -3.49 -19.78 6.82
C GLN A 562 -5.01 -19.63 6.90
N HIS A 563 -5.58 -20.09 8.00
CA HIS A 563 -6.98 -19.83 8.29
C HIS A 563 -7.13 -18.38 8.78
N LEU A 564 -7.98 -17.60 8.11
CA LEU A 564 -8.28 -16.24 8.56
C LEU A 564 -9.25 -16.31 9.73
N SER A 565 -8.80 -15.93 10.92
CA SER A 565 -9.62 -15.90 12.12
C SER A 565 -10.81 -14.95 11.97
N GLU A 566 -11.96 -15.39 12.42
CA GLU A 566 -13.16 -14.56 12.61
C GLU A 566 -13.15 -13.88 13.98
N GLU A 567 -12.35 -14.41 14.91
CA GLU A 567 -12.22 -13.83 16.24
C GLU A 567 -11.39 -12.54 16.18
N HIS A 568 -11.87 -11.55 16.87
CA HIS A 568 -11.17 -10.28 17.02
C HIS A 568 -10.33 -10.31 18.31
N VAL A 569 -9.03 -10.07 18.16
CA VAL A 569 -8.12 -9.88 19.28
C VAL A 569 -7.81 -8.38 19.39
N GLU A 570 -8.19 -7.76 20.50
CA GLU A 570 -7.94 -6.34 20.73
C GLU A 570 -6.45 -6.06 20.86
N THR A 571 -5.96 -5.08 20.10
CA THR A 571 -4.56 -4.64 20.15
C THR A 571 -4.38 -3.70 21.35
N LYS A 572 -3.62 -4.12 22.35
CA LYS A 572 -3.19 -3.24 23.44
C LYS A 572 -1.91 -2.49 23.01
N THR A 573 -2.06 -1.20 22.75
CA THR A 573 -0.95 -0.28 22.45
C THR A 573 -0.30 0.22 23.76
N GLY A 574 0.91 0.79 23.68
CA GLY A 574 1.63 1.36 24.82
C GLY A 574 3.00 0.75 25.05
N LEU A 575 3.75 1.32 25.98
CA LEU A 575 5.06 0.82 26.38
C LEU A 575 4.91 -0.52 27.11
N LYS A 576 5.30 -1.63 26.47
CA LYS A 576 5.34 -2.94 27.10
C LYS A 576 6.61 -3.05 27.95
N GLU A 577 6.47 -3.46 29.22
CA GLU A 577 7.61 -4.01 29.95
C GLU A 577 8.10 -5.27 29.23
N LYS A 578 9.42 -5.34 29.02
CA LYS A 578 10.04 -6.56 28.45
C LYS A 578 9.67 -7.74 29.34
N GLN A 579 8.76 -8.60 28.89
CA GLN A 579 8.77 -9.96 29.42
C GLN A 579 10.13 -10.60 29.04
N PRO A 580 10.85 -11.22 29.99
CA PRO A 580 12.07 -11.92 29.67
C PRO A 580 11.76 -12.99 28.62
N VAL A 581 12.51 -12.97 27.53
CA VAL A 581 12.45 -14.01 26.51
C VAL A 581 12.90 -15.28 27.22
N LEU A 582 11.95 -16.14 27.57
CA LEU A 582 12.26 -17.53 27.86
C LEU A 582 12.73 -18.12 26.53
N GLU A 583 14.05 -18.30 26.42
CA GLU A 583 14.68 -19.06 25.34
C GLU A 583 14.07 -20.47 25.36
N GLN A 584 13.31 -20.80 24.33
CA GLN A 584 12.94 -22.15 23.95
C GLN A 584 13.62 -22.49 22.62
#